data_5318c6754839053e12a1365648e04fbe
#
_entry.id   5318c6754839053e12a1365648e04fbe
#
_cell.length_a   1.000
_cell.length_b   1.000
_cell.length_c   1.000
_cell.angle_alpha   90.00
_cell.angle_beta   90.00
_cell.angle_gamma   90.00
#
_symmetry.space_group_name_H-M   'P 1'
#
loop_
_entity.id
_entity.type
_entity.pdbx_description
1 polymer ?
#
loop_
_entity_poly.entity_id
_entity_poly.type
_entity_poly.pdbx_seq_one_letter_code
_entity_poly.pdbx_strand_id
1 'polypeptide(L)'
;MPSEEELLTRQMPHSTEAEQSVLGSMLIDARCVPEVIEALRPEDFYLRTNREIYETIYSMFNFSLTIDPVTVLEHMKQNGVYDENTSRNYVLQLMEITPTAANVKEYVAIVKDKALLRRIAETAGELTAMVQEGTGTAQEVLEAAEQRIYAIRQGRSAQGLAHISSVILNVYERLNELAASDSAVPGLSTGLPDVDMAISGLNKSDLILLAARPGMGKTSFALNMLLHAGKFSGKTVVFFSLEMSREQLAMRLISGESFVDNKKLVTGKLGEEDWTKIAAASAALNQTQILIDDNPSLSVADMNAKCRRVDNLGLVVIDYLQLMTSAGGPPRSGDNRQQIVSDISRALKIMAKELNVPVVCLSQLSRGPESRSDKRPMLSDLRESGAIEQDADIVMFLYRDDYYNDSDENHNLAECIIAKNRHGETRTVELQWLPEYTTFSSIDRRHSEY
;
A
#
# COMPACT_ATOMS: atom_id res chain seq x y z
N MET A 1 39.72 2.59 18.63
CA MET A 1 39.06 2.89 17.33
C MET A 1 39.96 2.30 16.26
N PRO A 2 39.45 1.52 15.31
CA PRO A 2 40.25 1.03 14.19
C PRO A 2 40.81 2.21 13.40
N SER A 3 42.02 2.07 12.85
CA SER A 3 42.66 3.07 12.02
C SER A 3 41.89 3.27 10.69
N GLU A 4 42.01 4.47 10.06
CA GLU A 4 41.38 4.72 8.74
C GLU A 4 41.81 3.69 7.68
N GLU A 5 43.02 3.15 7.75
CA GLU A 5 43.49 2.10 6.88
C GLU A 5 42.83 0.72 7.13
N GLU A 6 42.41 0.43 8.36
CA GLU A 6 41.65 -0.81 8.68
C GLU A 6 40.18 -0.71 8.21
N LEU A 7 39.61 0.48 8.05
CA LEU A 7 38.27 0.69 7.51
C LEU A 7 38.21 0.53 5.99
N LEU A 8 39.30 0.88 5.29
CA LEU A 8 39.43 0.78 3.83
C LEU A 8 39.70 -0.67 3.34
N THR A 9 40.08 -1.60 4.20
CA THR A 9 40.37 -2.99 3.85
C THR A 9 39.27 -3.98 4.23
N ARG A 10 38.17 -3.56 4.84
CA ARG A 10 37.09 -4.48 5.17
C ARG A 10 36.32 -4.83 3.89
N GLN A 11 36.53 -6.07 3.43
CA GLN A 11 35.72 -6.65 2.37
C GLN A 11 34.25 -6.66 2.80
N MET A 12 33.36 -6.27 1.88
CA MET A 12 31.92 -6.33 2.12
C MET A 12 31.47 -7.76 2.42
N PRO A 13 30.46 -7.96 3.28
CA PRO A 13 29.97 -9.30 3.64
C PRO A 13 29.57 -10.11 2.39
N HIS A 14 30.17 -11.25 2.17
CA HIS A 14 29.89 -12.20 1.08
C HIS A 14 30.25 -13.62 1.46
N SER A 15 29.82 -14.60 0.70
CA SER A 15 30.28 -15.98 0.77
C SER A 15 30.38 -16.50 -0.65
N THR A 16 31.65 -16.57 -1.14
CA THR A 16 31.97 -17.11 -2.47
C THR A 16 31.47 -18.54 -2.62
N GLU A 17 31.68 -19.38 -1.60
CA GLU A 17 31.28 -20.77 -1.60
C GLU A 17 29.75 -20.92 -1.72
N ALA A 18 28.98 -20.10 -1.00
CA ALA A 18 27.52 -20.17 -1.08
C ALA A 18 27.00 -19.70 -2.45
N GLU A 19 27.54 -18.59 -2.99
CA GLU A 19 27.21 -18.13 -4.35
C GLU A 19 27.50 -19.18 -5.41
N GLN A 20 28.68 -19.78 -5.35
CA GLN A 20 29.10 -20.86 -6.27
C GLN A 20 28.19 -22.10 -6.13
N SER A 21 27.84 -22.47 -4.90
CA SER A 21 26.95 -23.61 -4.63
C SER A 21 25.52 -23.37 -5.11
N VAL A 22 24.98 -22.14 -5.04
CA VAL A 22 23.70 -21.80 -5.62
C VAL A 22 23.73 -21.98 -7.13
N LEU A 23 24.70 -21.38 -7.82
CA LEU A 23 24.85 -21.48 -9.28
C LEU A 23 25.09 -22.91 -9.74
N GLY A 24 25.97 -23.63 -9.05
CA GLY A 24 26.24 -25.06 -9.32
C GLY A 24 24.98 -25.92 -9.19
N SER A 25 24.18 -25.69 -8.15
CA SER A 25 22.88 -26.37 -7.97
C SER A 25 21.91 -26.11 -9.14
N MET A 26 21.80 -24.86 -9.61
CA MET A 26 20.97 -24.50 -10.75
C MET A 26 21.40 -25.12 -12.07
N LEU A 27 22.73 -25.30 -12.25
CA LEU A 27 23.29 -25.91 -13.44
C LEU A 27 23.17 -27.44 -13.44
N ILE A 28 23.16 -28.09 -12.28
CA ILE A 28 23.05 -29.55 -12.12
C ILE A 28 21.60 -30.02 -12.14
N ASP A 29 20.72 -29.27 -11.49
CA ASP A 29 19.29 -29.60 -11.37
C ASP A 29 18.38 -28.39 -11.63
N ALA A 30 17.90 -28.31 -12.85
CA ALA A 30 17.01 -27.23 -13.29
C ALA A 30 15.70 -27.13 -12.45
N ARG A 31 15.33 -28.17 -11.70
CA ARG A 31 14.12 -28.17 -10.85
C ARG A 31 14.24 -27.23 -9.66
N CYS A 32 15.44 -26.89 -9.21
CA CYS A 32 15.63 -25.92 -8.13
C CYS A 32 15.63 -24.46 -8.62
N VAL A 33 15.70 -24.22 -9.94
CA VAL A 33 15.78 -22.87 -10.50
C VAL A 33 14.60 -21.98 -10.11
N PRO A 34 13.31 -22.42 -10.17
CA PRO A 34 12.19 -21.59 -9.74
C PRO A 34 12.33 -21.11 -8.28
N GLU A 35 12.70 -21.99 -7.37
CA GLU A 35 12.86 -21.67 -5.96
C GLU A 35 13.99 -20.66 -5.70
N VAL A 36 15.12 -20.80 -6.41
CA VAL A 36 16.24 -19.86 -6.29
C VAL A 36 15.86 -18.48 -6.84
N ILE A 37 15.15 -18.42 -7.97
CA ILE A 37 14.71 -17.18 -8.62
C ILE A 37 13.67 -16.43 -7.78
N GLU A 38 12.81 -17.16 -7.08
CA GLU A 38 11.85 -16.56 -6.14
C GLU A 38 12.58 -15.86 -4.98
N ALA A 39 13.67 -16.47 -4.47
CA ALA A 39 14.35 -16.03 -3.26
C ALA A 39 15.45 -15.00 -3.47
N LEU A 40 16.18 -15.04 -4.60
CA LEU A 40 17.34 -14.19 -4.88
C LEU A 40 17.12 -13.30 -6.10
N ARG A 41 17.89 -12.21 -6.13
CA ARG A 41 18.00 -11.29 -7.29
C ARG A 41 19.46 -11.22 -7.74
N PRO A 42 19.76 -10.79 -8.98
CA PRO A 42 21.13 -10.65 -9.47
C PRO A 42 22.03 -9.81 -8.55
N GLU A 43 21.48 -8.75 -7.95
CA GLU A 43 22.19 -7.84 -7.05
C GLU A 43 22.58 -8.50 -5.73
N ASP A 44 22.01 -9.65 -5.39
CA ASP A 44 22.35 -10.39 -4.18
C ASP A 44 23.72 -11.10 -4.31
N PHE A 45 24.23 -11.27 -5.52
CA PHE A 45 25.54 -11.84 -5.78
C PHE A 45 26.63 -10.77 -5.70
N TYR A 46 27.66 -11.01 -4.89
CA TYR A 46 28.79 -10.10 -4.68
C TYR A 46 29.78 -10.17 -5.84
N LEU A 47 30.15 -11.39 -6.24
CA LEU A 47 31.10 -11.59 -7.32
C LEU A 47 30.45 -11.30 -8.67
N ARG A 48 31.07 -10.39 -9.43
CA ARG A 48 30.58 -9.99 -10.74
C ARG A 48 30.34 -11.16 -11.68
N THR A 49 31.25 -12.10 -11.74
CA THR A 49 31.14 -13.29 -12.57
C THR A 49 29.91 -14.14 -12.18
N ASN A 50 29.68 -14.32 -10.87
CA ASN A 50 28.52 -15.07 -10.37
C ASN A 50 27.22 -14.34 -10.72
N ARG A 51 27.20 -13.01 -10.58
CA ARG A 51 26.04 -12.17 -10.95
C ARG A 51 25.72 -12.32 -12.44
N GLU A 52 26.70 -12.23 -13.34
CA GLU A 52 26.53 -12.33 -14.79
C GLU A 52 25.99 -13.73 -15.20
N ILE A 53 26.48 -14.81 -14.57
CA ILE A 53 25.93 -16.15 -14.77
C ILE A 53 24.49 -16.25 -14.27
N TYR A 54 24.22 -15.72 -13.07
CA TYR A 54 22.88 -15.73 -12.51
C TYR A 54 21.90 -14.92 -13.37
N GLU A 55 22.28 -13.72 -13.81
CA GLU A 55 21.47 -12.89 -14.74
C GLU A 55 21.15 -13.64 -16.02
N THR A 56 22.09 -14.39 -16.57
CA THR A 56 21.87 -15.21 -17.75
C THR A 56 20.84 -16.32 -17.46
N ILE A 57 20.99 -17.06 -16.36
CA ILE A 57 20.03 -18.12 -15.97
C ILE A 57 18.66 -17.50 -15.67
N TYR A 58 18.61 -16.37 -14.96
CA TYR A 58 17.40 -15.63 -14.64
C TYR A 58 16.64 -15.20 -15.91
N SER A 59 17.37 -14.67 -16.91
CA SER A 59 16.81 -14.31 -18.20
C SER A 59 16.27 -15.55 -18.94
N MET A 60 17.04 -16.65 -19.00
CA MET A 60 16.63 -17.89 -19.64
C MET A 60 15.37 -18.49 -19.02
N PHE A 61 15.27 -18.47 -17.69
CA PHE A 61 14.07 -18.91 -16.97
C PHE A 61 12.83 -18.09 -17.35
N ASN A 62 12.98 -16.77 -17.42
CA ASN A 62 11.90 -15.86 -17.77
C ASN A 62 11.36 -16.08 -19.19
N PHE A 63 12.22 -16.48 -20.12
CA PHE A 63 11.84 -16.82 -21.49
C PHE A 63 11.49 -18.31 -21.66
N SER A 64 11.36 -19.06 -20.57
CA SER A 64 11.07 -20.50 -20.58
C SER A 64 12.03 -21.32 -21.45
N LEU A 65 13.30 -20.93 -21.48
CA LEU A 65 14.35 -21.62 -22.20
C LEU A 65 14.90 -22.78 -21.39
N THR A 66 15.44 -23.79 -22.06
CA THR A 66 16.12 -24.91 -21.40
C THR A 66 17.37 -24.40 -20.70
N ILE A 67 17.50 -24.70 -19.39
CA ILE A 67 18.64 -24.32 -18.56
C ILE A 67 19.51 -25.55 -18.33
N ASP A 68 20.66 -25.56 -18.96
CA ASP A 68 21.75 -26.52 -18.77
C ASP A 68 23.09 -25.81 -19.03
N PRO A 69 24.24 -26.44 -18.64
CA PRO A 69 25.54 -25.78 -18.75
C PRO A 69 25.91 -25.34 -20.18
N VAL A 70 25.45 -26.06 -21.21
CA VAL A 70 25.76 -25.76 -22.61
C VAL A 70 24.97 -24.57 -23.11
N THR A 71 23.64 -24.58 -22.82
CA THR A 71 22.72 -23.49 -23.22
C THR A 71 23.06 -22.21 -22.47
N VAL A 72 23.43 -22.27 -21.18
CA VAL A 72 23.84 -21.08 -20.39
C VAL A 72 25.11 -20.47 -21.01
N LEU A 73 26.14 -21.27 -21.36
CA LEU A 73 27.35 -20.76 -22.00
C LEU A 73 27.04 -20.08 -23.36
N GLU A 74 26.13 -20.66 -24.14
CA GLU A 74 25.73 -20.07 -25.42
C GLU A 74 25.00 -18.73 -25.23
N HIS A 75 24.10 -18.65 -24.26
CA HIS A 75 23.42 -17.39 -23.94
C HIS A 75 24.37 -16.33 -23.35
N MET A 76 25.37 -16.72 -22.58
CA MET A 76 26.44 -15.81 -22.12
C MET A 76 27.21 -15.21 -23.30
N LYS A 77 27.46 -15.99 -24.38
CA LYS A 77 28.06 -15.47 -25.62
C LYS A 77 27.16 -14.45 -26.31
N GLN A 78 25.88 -14.75 -26.44
CA GLN A 78 24.89 -13.85 -27.06
C GLN A 78 24.75 -12.53 -26.30
N ASN A 79 24.86 -12.58 -24.97
CA ASN A 79 24.77 -11.41 -24.09
C ASN A 79 26.10 -10.64 -23.99
N GLY A 80 27.20 -11.13 -24.58
CA GLY A 80 28.51 -10.46 -24.56
C GLY A 80 29.24 -10.52 -23.19
N VAL A 81 28.84 -11.45 -22.31
CA VAL A 81 29.46 -11.65 -20.98
C VAL A 81 30.31 -12.90 -20.93
N TYR A 82 30.59 -13.55 -22.07
CA TYR A 82 31.37 -14.75 -22.18
C TYR A 82 32.83 -14.44 -22.49
N ASP A 83 33.76 -15.01 -21.69
CA ASP A 83 35.20 -15.02 -21.94
C ASP A 83 35.63 -16.44 -22.34
N GLU A 84 36.28 -16.57 -23.51
CA GLU A 84 36.68 -17.87 -24.08
C GLU A 84 37.66 -18.65 -23.20
N ASN A 85 38.49 -17.96 -22.40
CA ASN A 85 39.53 -18.57 -21.58
C ASN A 85 39.04 -18.98 -20.20
N THR A 86 38.03 -18.30 -19.64
CA THR A 86 37.65 -18.42 -18.22
C THR A 86 36.24 -18.95 -18.03
N SER A 87 35.22 -18.51 -18.82
CA SER A 87 33.81 -18.79 -18.54
C SER A 87 33.47 -20.28 -18.56
N ARG A 88 33.97 -21.01 -19.56
CA ARG A 88 33.71 -22.47 -19.66
C ARG A 88 34.30 -23.23 -18.47
N ASN A 89 35.54 -22.94 -18.12
CA ASN A 89 36.23 -23.62 -17.00
C ASN A 89 35.52 -23.28 -15.67
N TYR A 90 35.08 -22.04 -15.51
CA TYR A 90 34.40 -21.63 -14.30
C TYR A 90 33.01 -22.28 -14.15
N VAL A 91 32.21 -22.39 -15.21
CA VAL A 91 30.93 -23.11 -15.17
C VAL A 91 31.15 -24.61 -14.84
N LEU A 92 32.16 -25.24 -15.38
CA LEU A 92 32.49 -26.62 -15.00
C LEU A 92 32.94 -26.74 -13.54
N GLN A 93 33.73 -25.80 -13.05
CA GLN A 93 34.14 -25.73 -11.65
C GLN A 93 32.93 -25.56 -10.70
N LEU A 94 31.95 -24.75 -11.05
CA LEU A 94 30.70 -24.58 -10.26
C LEU A 94 29.98 -25.93 -10.08
N MET A 95 29.94 -26.75 -11.13
CA MET A 95 29.32 -28.07 -11.08
C MET A 95 30.15 -29.08 -10.25
N GLU A 96 31.48 -29.00 -10.29
CA GLU A 96 32.36 -29.87 -9.52
C GLU A 96 32.29 -29.57 -8.02
N ILE A 97 32.22 -28.29 -7.64
CA ILE A 97 32.13 -27.86 -6.22
C ILE A 97 30.77 -28.28 -5.62
N THR A 98 29.73 -28.42 -6.43
CA THR A 98 28.35 -28.65 -5.96
C THR A 98 27.89 -30.05 -6.39
N PRO A 99 28.15 -31.11 -5.62
CA PRO A 99 27.83 -32.49 -6.03
C PRO A 99 26.29 -32.76 -6.03
N THR A 100 25.51 -31.96 -5.38
CA THR A 100 24.04 -32.12 -5.26
C THR A 100 23.33 -30.81 -5.02
N ALA A 101 22.11 -30.65 -5.59
CA ALA A 101 21.25 -29.50 -5.35
C ALA A 101 20.38 -29.61 -4.07
N ALA A 102 20.53 -30.69 -3.29
CA ALA A 102 19.68 -30.98 -2.12
C ALA A 102 19.68 -29.85 -1.05
N ASN A 103 20.79 -29.14 -0.90
CA ASN A 103 20.98 -28.11 0.11
C ASN A 103 20.87 -26.68 -0.45
N VAL A 104 20.31 -26.50 -1.63
CA VAL A 104 20.23 -25.19 -2.28
C VAL A 104 19.55 -24.12 -1.41
N LYS A 105 18.53 -24.48 -0.62
CA LYS A 105 17.84 -23.58 0.32
C LYS A 105 18.79 -22.95 1.34
N GLU A 106 19.67 -23.73 1.89
CA GLU A 106 20.68 -23.26 2.87
C GLU A 106 21.69 -22.31 2.22
N TYR A 107 22.12 -22.61 1.00
CA TYR A 107 23.01 -21.72 0.25
C TYR A 107 22.33 -20.41 -0.10
N VAL A 108 21.08 -20.46 -0.55
CA VAL A 108 20.23 -19.29 -0.83
C VAL A 108 20.08 -18.42 0.43
N ALA A 109 19.82 -19.03 1.60
CA ALA A 109 19.69 -18.30 2.85
C ALA A 109 21.00 -17.55 3.21
N ILE A 110 22.17 -18.19 3.02
CA ILE A 110 23.46 -17.55 3.26
C ILE A 110 23.69 -16.37 2.31
N VAL A 111 23.45 -16.53 1.01
CA VAL A 111 23.62 -15.46 0.01
C VAL A 111 22.72 -14.28 0.36
N LYS A 112 21.45 -14.55 0.69
CA LYS A 112 20.45 -13.53 1.05
C LYS A 112 20.84 -12.76 2.33
N ASP A 113 21.35 -13.47 3.36
CA ASP A 113 21.82 -12.86 4.59
C ASP A 113 23.01 -11.92 4.32
N LYS A 114 24.00 -12.38 3.54
CA LYS A 114 25.16 -11.55 3.18
C LYS A 114 24.78 -10.36 2.32
N ALA A 115 23.84 -10.51 1.39
CA ALA A 115 23.30 -9.42 0.59
C ALA A 115 22.59 -8.37 1.47
N LEU A 116 21.80 -8.81 2.45
CA LEU A 116 21.14 -7.92 3.40
C LEU A 116 22.15 -7.10 4.20
N LEU A 117 23.20 -7.75 4.71
CA LEU A 117 24.28 -7.07 5.43
C LEU A 117 25.01 -6.03 4.56
N ARG A 118 25.23 -6.31 3.27
CA ARG A 118 25.80 -5.33 2.33
C ARG A 118 24.92 -4.11 2.17
N ARG A 119 23.60 -4.31 1.94
CA ARG A 119 22.64 -3.21 1.81
C ARG A 119 22.60 -2.33 3.06
N ILE A 120 22.68 -2.95 4.25
CA ILE A 120 22.77 -2.21 5.52
C ILE A 120 24.07 -1.38 5.57
N ALA A 121 25.20 -1.97 5.21
CA ALA A 121 26.49 -1.28 5.21
C ALA A 121 26.54 -0.13 4.21
N GLU A 122 26.04 -0.31 3.00
CA GLU A 122 25.90 0.73 1.97
C GLU A 122 25.03 1.88 2.46
N THR A 123 23.85 1.57 3.02
CA THR A 123 22.92 2.57 3.58
C THR A 123 23.59 3.37 4.72
N ALA A 124 24.33 2.69 5.62
CA ALA A 124 25.05 3.35 6.68
C ALA A 124 26.12 4.31 6.13
N GLY A 125 26.82 3.90 5.05
CA GLY A 125 27.79 4.75 4.35
C GLY A 125 27.15 5.99 3.74
N GLU A 126 26.05 5.85 3.04
CA GLU A 126 25.28 6.96 2.47
C GLU A 126 24.80 7.97 3.54
N LEU A 127 24.26 7.45 4.66
CA LEU A 127 23.82 8.29 5.77
C LEU A 127 24.99 9.05 6.41
N THR A 128 26.15 8.40 6.56
CA THR A 128 27.35 9.03 7.06
C THR A 128 27.82 10.16 6.12
N ALA A 129 27.79 9.94 4.81
CA ALA A 129 28.13 10.94 3.81
C ALA A 129 27.17 12.15 3.89
N MET A 130 25.86 11.94 3.98
CA MET A 130 24.87 13.03 4.14
C MET A 130 25.15 13.90 5.37
N VAL A 131 25.52 13.29 6.51
CA VAL A 131 25.87 14.03 7.73
C VAL A 131 27.16 14.82 7.55
N GLN A 132 28.18 14.25 6.90
CA GLN A 132 29.49 14.91 6.67
C GLN A 132 29.41 16.05 5.67
N GLU A 133 28.60 15.91 4.62
CA GLU A 133 28.38 16.96 3.61
C GLU A 133 27.50 18.10 4.11
N GLY A 134 26.83 17.94 5.25
CA GLY A 134 25.91 18.92 5.81
C GLY A 134 24.68 19.19 4.93
N THR A 135 24.29 18.22 4.12
CA THR A 135 23.13 18.29 3.24
C THR A 135 21.85 18.02 4.02
N GLY A 136 21.14 19.09 4.41
CA GLY A 136 19.85 18.99 5.09
C GLY A 136 19.90 19.19 6.60
N THR A 137 18.71 19.27 7.21
CA THR A 137 18.52 19.38 8.65
C THR A 137 18.64 17.99 9.31
N ALA A 138 18.86 17.95 10.61
CA ALA A 138 18.90 16.69 11.36
C ALA A 138 17.61 15.86 11.19
N GLN A 139 16.46 16.53 11.04
CA GLN A 139 15.17 15.91 10.81
C GLN A 139 15.10 15.23 9.43
N GLU A 140 15.57 15.90 8.38
CA GLU A 140 15.60 15.34 7.02
C GLU A 140 16.52 14.13 6.91
N VAL A 141 17.68 14.15 7.59
CA VAL A 141 18.60 13.00 7.65
C VAL A 141 17.95 11.83 8.38
N LEU A 142 17.22 12.07 9.49
CA LEU A 142 16.52 11.04 10.22
C LEU A 142 15.41 10.39 9.37
N GLU A 143 14.61 11.19 8.68
CA GLU A 143 13.56 10.70 7.77
C GLU A 143 14.16 9.88 6.62
N ALA A 144 15.27 10.34 6.04
CA ALA A 144 15.98 9.59 5.01
C ALA A 144 16.51 8.23 5.54
N ALA A 145 17.01 8.20 6.78
CA ALA A 145 17.45 6.96 7.42
C ALA A 145 16.31 5.97 7.63
N GLU A 146 15.18 6.43 8.16
CA GLU A 146 13.99 5.60 8.34
C GLU A 146 13.47 5.03 7.01
N GLN A 147 13.41 5.85 5.96
CA GLN A 147 12.97 5.42 4.62
C GLN A 147 13.87 4.31 4.06
N ARG A 148 15.20 4.48 4.14
CA ARG A 148 16.15 3.49 3.62
C ARG A 148 16.11 2.17 4.38
N ILE A 149 16.06 2.23 5.73
CA ILE A 149 15.96 1.03 6.56
C ILE A 149 14.64 0.28 6.28
N TYR A 150 13.56 1.03 6.10
CA TYR A 150 12.27 0.45 5.74
C TYR A 150 12.29 -0.22 4.36
N ALA A 151 12.94 0.40 3.37
CA ALA A 151 13.12 -0.18 2.04
C ALA A 151 13.90 -1.51 2.09
N ILE A 152 14.96 -1.59 2.91
CA ILE A 152 15.70 -2.82 3.15
C ILE A 152 14.79 -3.90 3.76
N ARG A 153 14.01 -3.56 4.79
CA ARG A 153 13.09 -4.49 5.46
C ARG A 153 12.02 -5.04 4.51
N GLN A 154 11.55 -4.24 3.55
CA GLN A 154 10.59 -4.68 2.53
C GLN A 154 11.21 -5.43 1.34
N GLY A 155 12.52 -5.64 1.32
CA GLY A 155 13.21 -6.24 0.20
C GLY A 155 13.22 -5.38 -1.07
N ARG A 156 12.83 -4.09 -0.94
CA ARG A 156 12.85 -3.15 -2.06
C ARG A 156 14.26 -2.57 -2.21
N SER A 157 14.91 -2.89 -3.30
CA SER A 157 16.10 -2.18 -3.73
C SER A 157 15.78 -0.72 -3.92
N ALA A 158 16.61 0.20 -3.41
CA ALA A 158 16.46 1.63 -3.66
C ALA A 158 16.45 1.86 -5.18
N GLN A 159 15.36 2.43 -5.63
CA GLN A 159 14.90 2.68 -7.00
C GLN A 159 16.01 2.97 -8.03
N GLY A 160 16.43 1.93 -8.76
CA GLY A 160 16.99 2.08 -10.09
C GLY A 160 15.91 1.98 -11.19
N LEU A 161 16.25 2.36 -12.42
CA LEU A 161 15.41 2.08 -13.58
C LEU A 161 15.24 0.55 -13.71
N ALA A 162 14.00 0.06 -13.62
CA ALA A 162 13.71 -1.34 -13.80
C ALA A 162 13.57 -1.66 -15.30
N HIS A 163 14.23 -2.70 -15.79
CA HIS A 163 14.03 -3.16 -17.16
C HIS A 163 12.62 -3.70 -17.31
N ILE A 164 11.97 -3.41 -18.45
CA ILE A 164 10.57 -3.79 -18.70
C ILE A 164 10.31 -5.30 -18.52
N SER A 165 11.30 -6.16 -18.79
CA SER A 165 11.16 -7.60 -18.59
C SER A 165 10.88 -7.99 -17.14
N SER A 166 11.55 -7.36 -16.17
CA SER A 166 11.29 -7.62 -14.73
C SER A 166 9.92 -7.11 -14.29
N VAL A 167 9.45 -6.00 -14.88
CA VAL A 167 8.11 -5.46 -14.63
C VAL A 167 7.03 -6.40 -15.18
N ILE A 168 7.25 -6.94 -16.38
CA ILE A 168 6.31 -7.91 -17.00
C ILE A 168 6.14 -9.15 -16.12
N LEU A 169 7.20 -9.66 -15.53
CA LEU A 169 7.11 -10.82 -14.62
C LEU A 169 6.21 -10.54 -13.42
N ASN A 170 6.42 -9.42 -12.74
CA ASN A 170 5.57 -9.02 -11.62
C ASN A 170 4.11 -8.87 -12.05
N VAL A 171 3.86 -8.44 -13.30
CA VAL A 171 2.50 -8.39 -13.87
C VAL A 171 1.92 -9.79 -14.06
N TYR A 172 2.71 -10.76 -14.58
CA TYR A 172 2.27 -12.15 -14.74
C TYR A 172 1.97 -12.81 -13.40
N GLU A 173 2.82 -12.63 -12.38
CA GLU A 173 2.55 -13.11 -11.02
C GLU A 173 1.22 -12.56 -10.50
N ARG A 174 1.01 -11.25 -10.63
CA ARG A 174 -0.24 -10.60 -10.22
C ARG A 174 -1.47 -11.11 -11.00
N LEU A 175 -1.34 -11.35 -12.30
CA LEU A 175 -2.43 -11.92 -13.11
C LEU A 175 -2.77 -13.34 -12.67
N ASN A 176 -1.77 -14.16 -12.32
CA ASN A 176 -1.98 -15.50 -11.80
C ASN A 176 -2.67 -15.47 -10.43
N GLU A 177 -2.26 -14.57 -9.53
CA GLU A 177 -2.93 -14.35 -8.23
C GLU A 177 -4.41 -13.96 -8.42
N LEU A 178 -4.68 -13.03 -9.33
CA LEU A 178 -6.05 -12.59 -9.63
C LEU A 178 -6.89 -13.72 -10.26
N ALA A 179 -6.30 -14.52 -11.14
CA ALA A 179 -6.98 -15.65 -11.78
C ALA A 179 -7.31 -16.79 -10.79
N ALA A 180 -6.48 -16.94 -9.74
CA ALA A 180 -6.68 -17.92 -8.68
C ALA A 180 -7.59 -17.42 -7.53
N SER A 181 -7.89 -16.11 -7.51
CA SER A 181 -8.71 -15.48 -6.46
C SER A 181 -10.18 -15.56 -6.82
N ASP A 182 -11.02 -16.01 -5.86
CA ASP A 182 -12.48 -15.93 -5.95
C ASP A 182 -13.03 -14.50 -5.69
N SER A 183 -12.16 -13.51 -5.56
CA SER A 183 -12.56 -12.11 -5.31
C SER A 183 -13.25 -11.51 -6.53
N ALA A 184 -14.39 -10.86 -6.33
CA ALA A 184 -15.15 -10.20 -7.40
C ALA A 184 -14.41 -8.99 -8.02
N VAL A 185 -13.40 -8.42 -7.30
CA VAL A 185 -12.63 -7.25 -7.74
C VAL A 185 -11.15 -7.40 -7.42
N PRO A 186 -10.24 -6.79 -8.23
CA PRO A 186 -8.79 -6.90 -8.07
C PRO A 186 -8.25 -6.13 -6.85
N GLY A 187 -8.97 -5.09 -6.39
CA GLY A 187 -8.63 -4.29 -5.23
C GLY A 187 -9.24 -4.83 -3.93
N LEU A 188 -8.95 -4.15 -2.82
CA LEU A 188 -9.59 -4.44 -1.54
C LEU A 188 -11.07 -4.03 -1.61
N SER A 189 -11.99 -4.91 -1.23
CA SER A 189 -13.43 -4.62 -1.26
C SER A 189 -13.81 -3.54 -0.24
N THR A 190 -14.69 -2.64 -0.66
CA THR A 190 -15.32 -1.62 0.20
C THR A 190 -16.47 -2.18 1.04
N GLY A 191 -16.98 -3.37 0.70
CA GLY A 191 -18.20 -3.94 1.24
C GLY A 191 -19.48 -3.46 0.56
N LEU A 192 -19.35 -2.63 -0.47
CA LEU A 192 -20.44 -2.11 -1.28
C LEU A 192 -20.23 -2.56 -2.73
N PRO A 193 -20.85 -3.68 -3.17
CA PRO A 193 -20.55 -4.32 -4.45
C PRO A 193 -20.65 -3.39 -5.67
N ASP A 194 -21.64 -2.49 -5.70
CA ASP A 194 -21.81 -1.55 -6.82
C ASP A 194 -20.68 -0.49 -6.85
N VAL A 195 -20.18 -0.08 -5.67
CA VAL A 195 -18.99 0.79 -5.57
C VAL A 195 -17.75 0.03 -5.99
N ASP A 196 -17.59 -1.21 -5.52
CA ASP A 196 -16.47 -2.08 -5.87
C ASP A 196 -16.38 -2.30 -7.38
N MET A 197 -17.50 -2.60 -8.04
CA MET A 197 -17.55 -2.73 -9.51
C MET A 197 -17.19 -1.42 -10.22
N ALA A 198 -17.55 -0.27 -9.64
CA ALA A 198 -17.31 1.03 -10.24
C ALA A 198 -15.83 1.46 -10.18
N ILE A 199 -15.13 1.13 -9.09
CA ILE A 199 -13.73 1.53 -8.87
C ILE A 199 -12.73 0.36 -8.95
N SER A 200 -13.21 -0.87 -9.23
CA SER A 200 -12.42 -2.11 -9.21
C SER A 200 -11.83 -2.41 -7.83
N GLY A 201 -12.55 -2.03 -6.76
CA GLY A 201 -12.08 -2.07 -5.38
C GLY A 201 -11.02 -1.01 -5.05
N LEU A 202 -10.53 -1.01 -3.81
CA LEU A 202 -9.47 -0.11 -3.35
C LEU A 202 -8.11 -0.68 -3.76
N ASN A 203 -7.47 -0.09 -4.77
CA ASN A 203 -6.22 -0.61 -5.32
C ASN A 203 -5.00 -0.13 -4.53
N LYS A 204 -3.95 -0.95 -4.50
CA LYS A 204 -2.67 -0.60 -3.88
C LYS A 204 -2.10 0.67 -4.51
N SER A 205 -1.47 1.51 -3.69
CA SER A 205 -0.83 2.78 -4.10
C SER A 205 -1.78 3.86 -4.59
N ASP A 206 -3.11 3.67 -4.49
CA ASP A 206 -4.09 4.69 -4.84
C ASP A 206 -4.32 5.67 -3.69
N LEU A 207 -4.43 6.94 -4.06
CA LEU A 207 -4.99 7.99 -3.22
C LEU A 207 -6.45 8.20 -3.63
N ILE A 208 -7.36 7.92 -2.72
CA ILE A 208 -8.81 8.01 -2.91
C ILE A 208 -9.32 9.16 -2.07
N LEU A 209 -9.96 10.14 -2.72
CA LEU A 209 -10.60 11.25 -2.05
C LEU A 209 -12.09 10.96 -1.90
N LEU A 210 -12.57 10.99 -0.66
CA LEU A 210 -14.00 10.94 -0.34
C LEU A 210 -14.45 12.28 0.21
N ALA A 211 -15.25 13.03 -0.55
CA ALA A 211 -15.64 14.36 -0.15
C ALA A 211 -17.15 14.51 -0.05
N ALA A 212 -17.59 15.30 0.93
CA ALA A 212 -19.01 15.57 1.16
C ALA A 212 -19.24 16.89 1.91
N ARG A 213 -20.47 17.41 1.86
CA ARG A 213 -20.91 18.43 2.80
C ARG A 213 -21.10 17.81 4.20
N PRO A 214 -21.02 18.63 5.27
CA PRO A 214 -21.32 18.17 6.63
C PRO A 214 -22.71 17.49 6.70
N GLY A 215 -22.83 16.44 7.49
CA GLY A 215 -24.09 15.71 7.68
C GLY A 215 -24.42 14.67 6.60
N MET A 216 -23.68 14.58 5.48
CA MET A 216 -23.91 13.61 4.40
C MET A 216 -23.48 12.17 4.72
N GLY A 217 -22.77 11.94 5.84
CA GLY A 217 -22.35 10.60 6.25
C GLY A 217 -20.92 10.20 5.82
N LYS A 218 -20.05 11.18 5.48
CA LYS A 218 -18.67 10.95 5.02
C LYS A 218 -17.88 9.99 5.92
N THR A 219 -17.80 10.26 7.21
CA THR A 219 -17.10 9.41 8.20
C THR A 219 -17.76 8.04 8.32
N SER A 220 -19.09 7.97 8.27
CA SER A 220 -19.83 6.70 8.31
C SER A 220 -19.51 5.80 7.10
N PHE A 221 -19.45 6.39 5.90
CA PHE A 221 -19.08 5.67 4.69
C PHE A 221 -17.64 5.13 4.77
N ALA A 222 -16.72 5.94 5.28
CA ALA A 222 -15.34 5.52 5.50
C ALA A 222 -15.23 4.40 6.54
N LEU A 223 -16.02 4.46 7.62
CA LEU A 223 -16.08 3.40 8.63
C LEU A 223 -16.69 2.10 8.08
N ASN A 224 -17.67 2.16 7.16
CA ASN A 224 -18.17 0.98 6.46
C ASN A 224 -17.04 0.28 5.68
N MET A 225 -16.30 1.02 4.87
CA MET A 225 -15.17 0.48 4.11
C MET A 225 -14.10 -0.10 5.04
N LEU A 226 -13.75 0.62 6.11
CA LEU A 226 -12.75 0.20 7.10
C LEU A 226 -13.17 -1.11 7.78
N LEU A 227 -14.43 -1.18 8.24
CA LEU A 227 -14.97 -2.36 8.92
C LEU A 227 -14.98 -3.59 8.02
N HIS A 228 -15.46 -3.43 6.79
CA HIS A 228 -15.48 -4.52 5.82
C HIS A 228 -14.06 -5.01 5.51
N ALA A 229 -13.14 -4.10 5.23
CA ALA A 229 -11.75 -4.43 4.98
C ALA A 229 -11.10 -5.14 6.19
N GLY A 230 -11.31 -4.64 7.40
CA GLY A 230 -10.77 -5.24 8.63
C GLY A 230 -11.32 -6.64 8.93
N LYS A 231 -12.58 -6.94 8.56
CA LYS A 231 -13.23 -8.24 8.81
C LYS A 231 -12.84 -9.29 7.78
N PHE A 232 -12.78 -8.93 6.51
CA PHE A 232 -12.76 -9.92 5.41
C PHE A 232 -11.45 -10.00 4.64
N SER A 233 -10.54 -9.04 4.79
CA SER A 233 -9.27 -9.08 4.06
C SER A 233 -8.13 -9.81 4.77
N GLY A 234 -8.27 -10.07 6.06
CA GLY A 234 -7.19 -10.58 6.91
C GLY A 234 -6.02 -9.59 7.09
N LYS A 235 -6.22 -8.31 6.75
CA LYS A 235 -5.19 -7.26 6.81
C LYS A 235 -5.44 -6.32 7.97
N THR A 236 -4.38 -5.63 8.41
CA THR A 236 -4.48 -4.54 9.37
C THR A 236 -4.95 -3.27 8.65
N VAL A 237 -5.95 -2.60 9.20
CA VAL A 237 -6.50 -1.35 8.67
C VAL A 237 -6.34 -0.24 9.71
N VAL A 238 -5.97 0.95 9.26
CA VAL A 238 -5.65 2.07 10.15
C VAL A 238 -6.59 3.24 9.87
N PHE A 239 -7.14 3.84 10.93
CA PHE A 239 -7.95 5.05 10.87
C PHE A 239 -7.28 6.17 11.67
N PHE A 240 -6.89 7.25 10.99
CA PHE A 240 -6.45 8.49 11.62
C PHE A 240 -7.63 9.45 11.71
N SER A 241 -8.02 9.81 12.93
CA SER A 241 -9.12 10.75 13.19
C SER A 241 -8.57 12.05 13.76
N LEU A 242 -8.76 13.14 13.03
CA LEU A 242 -8.36 14.47 13.49
C LEU A 242 -9.56 15.26 14.05
N GLU A 243 -10.78 14.73 13.93
CA GLU A 243 -12.02 15.39 14.36
C GLU A 243 -12.70 14.66 15.52
N MET A 244 -12.82 13.33 15.46
CA MET A 244 -13.57 12.51 16.39
C MET A 244 -12.65 11.71 17.32
N SER A 245 -13.07 11.51 18.58
CA SER A 245 -12.34 10.61 19.48
C SER A 245 -12.53 9.14 19.10
N ARG A 246 -11.58 8.30 19.50
CA ARG A 246 -11.61 6.84 19.27
C ARG A 246 -12.85 6.17 19.84
N GLU A 247 -13.37 6.66 20.97
CA GLU A 247 -14.58 6.16 21.61
C GLU A 247 -15.82 6.45 20.75
N GLN A 248 -15.90 7.65 20.14
CA GLN A 248 -17.00 8.02 19.26
C GLN A 248 -16.99 7.16 17.97
N LEU A 249 -15.81 6.88 17.43
CA LEU A 249 -15.65 5.99 16.27
C LEU A 249 -16.03 4.55 16.62
N ALA A 250 -15.59 4.05 17.79
CA ALA A 250 -15.92 2.72 18.27
C ALA A 250 -17.44 2.58 18.49
N MET A 251 -18.12 3.58 19.05
CA MET A 251 -19.59 3.58 19.16
C MET A 251 -20.29 3.46 17.82
N ARG A 252 -19.81 4.17 16.77
CA ARG A 252 -20.37 4.05 15.42
C ARG A 252 -20.12 2.67 14.80
N LEU A 253 -18.91 2.11 14.99
CA LEU A 253 -18.61 0.75 14.54
C LEU A 253 -19.50 -0.29 15.23
N ILE A 254 -19.70 -0.16 16.55
CA ILE A 254 -20.62 -1.02 17.32
C ILE A 254 -22.06 -0.86 16.81
N SER A 255 -22.54 0.38 16.60
CA SER A 255 -23.90 0.64 16.08
C SER A 255 -24.11 -0.02 14.73
N GLY A 256 -23.19 0.17 13.79
CA GLY A 256 -23.27 -0.42 12.44
C GLY A 256 -23.20 -1.94 12.45
N GLU A 257 -22.38 -2.55 13.32
CA GLU A 257 -22.21 -4.00 13.40
C GLU A 257 -23.35 -4.70 14.17
N SER A 258 -23.86 -4.06 15.24
CA SER A 258 -24.91 -4.62 16.08
C SER A 258 -26.32 -4.36 15.59
N PHE A 259 -26.52 -3.39 14.67
CA PHE A 259 -27.81 -2.83 14.31
C PHE A 259 -28.60 -2.33 15.55
N VAL A 260 -27.88 -1.72 16.49
CA VAL A 260 -28.46 -0.99 17.63
C VAL A 260 -28.39 0.49 17.33
N ASP A 261 -29.51 1.19 17.53
CA ASP A 261 -29.62 2.64 17.26
C ASP A 261 -28.52 3.42 18.00
N ASN A 262 -27.75 4.19 17.25
CA ASN A 262 -26.64 4.99 17.77
C ASN A 262 -27.08 5.98 18.87
N LYS A 263 -28.33 6.50 18.80
CA LYS A 263 -28.88 7.36 19.85
C LYS A 263 -29.05 6.61 21.17
N LYS A 264 -29.42 5.31 21.11
CA LYS A 264 -29.49 4.46 22.32
C LYS A 264 -28.10 4.24 22.92
N LEU A 265 -27.08 4.02 22.11
CA LEU A 265 -25.70 3.88 22.58
C LEU A 265 -25.19 5.16 23.25
N VAL A 266 -25.41 6.32 22.62
CA VAL A 266 -24.96 7.61 23.16
C VAL A 266 -25.71 7.98 24.45
N THR A 267 -26.99 7.63 24.56
CA THR A 267 -27.82 7.98 25.74
C THR A 267 -27.81 6.93 26.85
N GLY A 268 -27.21 5.74 26.57
CA GLY A 268 -27.19 4.60 27.49
C GLY A 268 -28.55 3.95 27.73
N LYS A 269 -29.59 4.26 26.93
CA LYS A 269 -30.94 3.70 27.04
C LYS A 269 -31.03 2.38 26.28
N LEU A 270 -30.41 1.33 26.84
CA LEU A 270 -30.26 0.01 26.24
C LEU A 270 -31.16 -1.02 26.94
N GLY A 271 -31.86 -1.85 26.15
CA GLY A 271 -32.59 -3.01 26.64
C GLY A 271 -31.69 -4.26 26.68
N GLU A 272 -32.21 -5.38 27.25
CA GLU A 272 -31.46 -6.65 27.35
C GLU A 272 -31.06 -7.21 25.95
N GLU A 273 -31.94 -7.08 24.97
CA GLU A 273 -31.62 -7.49 23.59
C GLU A 273 -30.52 -6.64 22.97
N ASP A 274 -30.54 -5.31 23.24
CA ASP A 274 -29.48 -4.41 22.75
C ASP A 274 -28.12 -4.82 23.31
N TRP A 275 -28.03 -5.15 24.60
CA TRP A 275 -26.81 -5.64 25.24
C TRP A 275 -26.29 -6.93 24.62
N THR A 276 -27.19 -7.86 24.30
CA THR A 276 -26.82 -9.13 23.62
C THR A 276 -26.23 -8.87 22.24
N LYS A 277 -26.84 -7.98 21.45
CA LYS A 277 -26.36 -7.60 20.12
C LYS A 277 -25.01 -6.87 20.20
N ILE A 278 -24.85 -5.96 21.16
CA ILE A 278 -23.59 -5.24 21.42
C ILE A 278 -22.46 -6.21 21.78
N ALA A 279 -22.75 -7.20 22.65
CA ALA A 279 -21.76 -8.21 23.05
C ALA A 279 -21.29 -9.05 21.82
N ALA A 280 -22.22 -9.48 20.96
CA ALA A 280 -21.88 -10.19 19.74
C ALA A 280 -21.07 -9.34 18.76
N ALA A 281 -21.46 -8.08 18.53
CA ALA A 281 -20.73 -7.13 17.68
C ALA A 281 -19.33 -6.85 18.23
N SER A 282 -19.21 -6.66 19.55
CA SER A 282 -17.90 -6.44 20.22
C SER A 282 -16.98 -7.66 20.05
N ALA A 283 -17.51 -8.88 20.15
CA ALA A 283 -16.74 -10.09 19.91
C ALA A 283 -16.25 -10.19 18.46
N ALA A 284 -17.07 -9.81 17.48
CA ALA A 284 -16.69 -9.76 16.06
C ALA A 284 -15.63 -8.68 15.80
N LEU A 285 -15.80 -7.48 16.36
CA LEU A 285 -14.84 -6.38 16.22
C LEU A 285 -13.48 -6.71 16.85
N ASN A 286 -13.45 -7.41 17.99
CA ASN A 286 -12.21 -7.82 18.65
C ASN A 286 -11.38 -8.82 17.82
N GLN A 287 -11.97 -9.49 16.84
CA GLN A 287 -11.26 -10.38 15.91
C GLN A 287 -10.64 -9.61 14.73
N THR A 288 -10.98 -8.35 14.56
CA THR A 288 -10.45 -7.52 13.47
C THR A 288 -9.13 -6.87 13.85
N GLN A 289 -8.31 -6.54 12.86
CA GLN A 289 -7.08 -5.78 13.02
C GLN A 289 -7.33 -4.31 12.64
N ILE A 290 -8.25 -3.64 13.35
CA ILE A 290 -8.57 -2.21 13.17
C ILE A 290 -7.78 -1.41 14.21
N LEU A 291 -6.92 -0.49 13.75
CA LEU A 291 -6.16 0.43 14.59
C LEU A 291 -6.69 1.85 14.41
N ILE A 292 -6.91 2.57 15.51
CA ILE A 292 -7.43 3.95 15.51
C ILE A 292 -6.45 4.85 16.25
N ASP A 293 -6.11 5.97 15.60
CA ASP A 293 -5.31 7.05 16.20
C ASP A 293 -6.11 8.35 16.12
N ASP A 294 -6.41 8.97 17.26
CA ASP A 294 -7.20 10.20 17.37
C ASP A 294 -6.36 11.43 17.80
N ASN A 295 -5.05 11.39 17.51
CA ASN A 295 -4.18 12.55 17.76
C ASN A 295 -4.43 13.63 16.69
N PRO A 296 -4.94 14.82 17.05
CA PRO A 296 -5.30 15.87 16.11
C PRO A 296 -4.09 16.61 15.50
N SER A 297 -2.87 16.39 16.03
CA SER A 297 -1.67 17.13 15.62
C SER A 297 -0.75 16.36 14.68
N LEU A 298 -1.21 15.23 14.11
CA LEU A 298 -0.39 14.41 13.23
C LEU A 298 -0.16 15.05 11.87
N SER A 299 1.10 15.08 11.44
CA SER A 299 1.48 15.34 10.05
C SER A 299 1.39 14.07 9.20
N VAL A 300 1.42 14.21 7.87
CA VAL A 300 1.49 13.05 6.94
C VAL A 300 2.74 12.22 7.20
N ALA A 301 3.88 12.87 7.53
CA ALA A 301 5.12 12.18 7.86
C ALA A 301 4.98 11.30 9.10
N ASP A 302 4.33 11.81 10.18
CA ASP A 302 4.06 11.04 11.40
C ASP A 302 3.14 9.85 11.12
N MET A 303 2.07 10.07 10.34
CA MET A 303 1.15 9.00 9.93
C MET A 303 1.89 7.91 9.13
N ASN A 304 2.73 8.32 8.18
CA ASN A 304 3.55 7.41 7.39
C ASN A 304 4.52 6.61 8.28
N ALA A 305 5.22 7.27 9.21
CA ALA A 305 6.13 6.61 10.15
C ALA A 305 5.43 5.58 11.04
N LYS A 306 4.20 5.88 11.52
CA LYS A 306 3.37 4.93 12.27
C LYS A 306 2.94 3.74 11.40
N CYS A 307 2.46 4.00 10.18
CA CYS A 307 2.01 2.96 9.26
C CYS A 307 3.13 2.01 8.84
N ARG A 308 4.37 2.49 8.69
CA ARG A 308 5.55 1.65 8.39
C ARG A 308 5.84 0.58 9.46
N ARG A 309 5.38 0.80 10.70
CA ARG A 309 5.56 -0.13 11.82
C ARG A 309 4.42 -1.14 11.95
N VAL A 310 3.37 -0.99 11.15
CA VAL A 310 2.20 -1.87 11.17
C VAL A 310 2.44 -3.05 10.23
N ASP A 311 2.38 -4.25 10.78
CA ASP A 311 2.51 -5.47 10.00
C ASP A 311 1.21 -5.75 9.21
N ASN A 312 1.36 -6.27 7.99
CA ASN A 312 0.28 -6.65 7.08
C ASN A 312 -0.74 -5.53 6.84
N LEU A 313 -0.26 -4.28 6.70
CA LEU A 313 -1.11 -3.12 6.43
C LEU A 313 -1.87 -3.27 5.11
N GLY A 314 -3.19 -3.01 5.12
CA GLY A 314 -4.07 -3.17 3.96
C GLY A 314 -4.79 -1.89 3.52
N LEU A 315 -5.11 -1.00 4.47
CA LEU A 315 -5.87 0.23 4.20
C LEU A 315 -5.50 1.30 5.21
N VAL A 316 -5.39 2.53 4.76
CA VAL A 316 -5.29 3.72 5.61
C VAL A 316 -6.45 4.67 5.31
N VAL A 317 -7.16 5.10 6.35
CA VAL A 317 -8.23 6.10 6.28
C VAL A 317 -7.84 7.32 7.11
N ILE A 318 -8.07 8.53 6.59
CA ILE A 318 -7.71 9.79 7.24
C ILE A 318 -8.91 10.73 7.25
N ASP A 319 -9.43 11.11 8.42
CA ASP A 319 -10.55 12.02 8.62
C ASP A 319 -10.09 13.27 9.39
N TYR A 320 -9.97 14.46 8.81
CA TYR A 320 -10.08 14.85 7.42
C TYR A 320 -8.98 15.87 7.04
N LEU A 321 -8.74 16.02 5.77
CA LEU A 321 -7.59 16.74 5.18
C LEU A 321 -7.42 18.18 5.68
N GLN A 322 -8.49 18.94 5.84
CA GLN A 322 -8.43 20.35 6.20
C GLN A 322 -7.99 20.63 7.65
N LEU A 323 -7.94 19.62 8.51
CA LEU A 323 -7.40 19.72 9.88
C LEU A 323 -5.92 19.40 9.97
N MET A 324 -5.32 18.87 8.89
CA MET A 324 -3.91 18.50 8.89
C MET A 324 -3.02 19.72 8.92
N THR A 325 -1.93 19.63 9.67
CA THR A 325 -0.86 20.62 9.70
C THR A 325 0.25 20.23 8.74
N SER A 326 0.90 21.23 8.12
CA SER A 326 2.11 20.99 7.35
C SER A 326 3.27 20.54 8.23
N ALA A 327 4.24 19.80 7.70
CA ALA A 327 5.42 19.32 8.42
C ALA A 327 6.27 20.45 9.07
N GLY A 328 6.00 21.72 8.75
CA GLY A 328 6.67 22.91 9.30
C GLY A 328 6.03 23.53 10.54
N GLY A 329 5.02 22.91 11.16
CA GLY A 329 4.30 23.43 12.33
C GLY A 329 3.04 24.24 11.96
N PRO A 330 2.40 24.90 12.95
CA PRO A 330 1.17 25.64 12.71
C PRO A 330 1.38 26.75 11.66
N PRO A 331 0.39 26.99 10.78
CA PRO A 331 0.50 27.96 9.69
C PRO A 331 0.88 29.33 10.22
N ARG A 332 1.95 29.91 9.67
CA ARG A 332 2.34 31.28 9.97
C ARG A 332 1.36 32.26 9.31
N SER A 333 1.18 33.43 9.96
CA SER A 333 0.31 34.48 9.42
C SER A 333 0.85 34.93 8.05
N GLY A 334 0.22 34.47 6.95
CA GLY A 334 0.64 34.74 5.55
C GLY A 334 0.79 33.49 4.68
N ASP A 335 0.76 32.28 5.23
CA ASP A 335 0.84 31.06 4.43
C ASP A 335 -0.42 30.88 3.59
N ASN A 336 -0.24 30.62 2.30
CA ASN A 336 -1.34 30.37 1.38
C ASN A 336 -1.93 28.96 1.65
N ARG A 337 -3.15 28.89 2.19
CA ARG A 337 -3.84 27.65 2.50
C ARG A 337 -3.92 26.67 1.33
N GLN A 338 -4.02 27.19 0.10
CA GLN A 338 -4.00 26.35 -1.09
C GLN A 338 -2.66 25.63 -1.28
N GLN A 339 -1.55 26.28 -0.94
CA GLN A 339 -0.22 25.67 -1.00
C GLN A 339 -0.08 24.56 0.03
N ILE A 340 -0.53 24.79 1.27
CA ILE A 340 -0.48 23.79 2.34
C ILE A 340 -1.29 22.54 1.94
N VAL A 341 -2.49 22.72 1.40
CA VAL A 341 -3.33 21.61 0.94
C VAL A 341 -2.68 20.87 -0.23
N SER A 342 -1.98 21.58 -1.13
CA SER A 342 -1.24 20.97 -2.23
C SER A 342 -0.09 20.11 -1.73
N ASP A 343 0.69 20.60 -0.78
CA ASP A 343 1.81 19.86 -0.20
C ASP A 343 1.34 18.61 0.55
N ILE A 344 0.25 18.71 1.32
CA ILE A 344 -0.38 17.58 2.01
C ILE A 344 -0.87 16.54 0.99
N SER A 345 -1.56 16.96 -0.06
CA SER A 345 -2.08 16.08 -1.11
C SER A 345 -0.96 15.26 -1.75
N ARG A 346 0.13 15.94 -2.13
CA ARG A 346 1.30 15.30 -2.70
C ARG A 346 1.96 14.33 -1.72
N ALA A 347 2.08 14.71 -0.45
CA ALA A 347 2.62 13.85 0.60
C ALA A 347 1.77 12.59 0.82
N LEU A 348 0.43 12.71 0.80
CA LEU A 348 -0.50 11.57 0.88
C LEU A 348 -0.35 10.61 -0.32
N LYS A 349 -0.18 11.14 -1.54
CA LYS A 349 0.07 10.30 -2.72
C LYS A 349 1.41 9.57 -2.64
N ILE A 350 2.44 10.23 -2.12
CA ILE A 350 3.74 9.60 -1.86
C ILE A 350 3.58 8.49 -0.82
N MET A 351 2.88 8.76 0.30
CA MET A 351 2.61 7.79 1.35
C MET A 351 1.90 6.55 0.81
N ALA A 352 0.85 6.70 -0.02
CA ALA A 352 0.15 5.58 -0.65
C ALA A 352 1.08 4.70 -1.50
N LYS A 353 1.99 5.34 -2.27
CA LYS A 353 3.00 4.63 -3.09
C LYS A 353 4.05 3.92 -2.25
N GLU A 354 4.60 4.58 -1.23
CA GLU A 354 5.62 4.03 -0.36
C GLU A 354 5.12 2.82 0.44
N LEU A 355 3.95 2.95 1.05
CA LEU A 355 3.32 1.87 1.82
C LEU A 355 2.74 0.77 0.91
N ASN A 356 2.52 1.06 -0.38
CA ASN A 356 1.87 0.18 -1.35
C ASN A 356 0.49 -0.31 -0.89
N VAL A 357 -0.30 0.59 -0.29
CA VAL A 357 -1.68 0.37 0.15
C VAL A 357 -2.58 1.51 -0.32
N PRO A 358 -3.90 1.29 -0.46
CA PRO A 358 -4.85 2.39 -0.66
C PRO A 358 -4.87 3.33 0.55
N VAL A 359 -4.90 4.63 0.25
CA VAL A 359 -5.10 5.69 1.24
C VAL A 359 -6.40 6.41 0.90
N VAL A 360 -7.39 6.32 1.78
CA VAL A 360 -8.67 7.04 1.67
C VAL A 360 -8.58 8.30 2.52
N CYS A 361 -8.60 9.45 1.88
CA CYS A 361 -8.56 10.74 2.56
C CYS A 361 -9.94 11.40 2.47
N LEU A 362 -10.49 11.79 3.62
CA LEU A 362 -11.75 12.47 3.70
C LEU A 362 -11.57 13.98 3.52
N SER A 363 -12.51 14.63 2.83
CA SER A 363 -12.47 16.07 2.59
C SER A 363 -13.85 16.69 2.77
N GLN A 364 -13.89 17.90 3.29
CA GLN A 364 -15.10 18.67 3.39
C GLN A 364 -15.23 19.59 2.16
N LEU A 365 -16.43 19.61 1.54
CA LEU A 365 -16.73 20.47 0.40
C LEU A 365 -17.02 21.90 0.83
N SER A 366 -16.71 22.85 -0.06
CA SER A 366 -17.11 24.25 0.07
C SER A 366 -18.65 24.39 0.06
N ARG A 367 -19.17 25.60 0.38
CA ARG A 367 -20.62 25.88 0.33
C ARG A 367 -21.16 26.08 -1.10
N GLY A 368 -20.31 25.94 -2.12
CA GLY A 368 -20.69 26.11 -3.53
C GLY A 368 -21.93 25.32 -3.97
N PRO A 369 -22.05 24.01 -3.65
CA PRO A 369 -23.22 23.22 -4.03
C PRO A 369 -24.55 23.78 -3.53
N GLU A 370 -24.57 24.36 -2.32
CA GLU A 370 -25.82 24.87 -1.69
C GLU A 370 -26.45 26.04 -2.44
N SER A 371 -25.66 26.77 -3.23
CA SER A 371 -26.12 27.94 -4.00
C SER A 371 -26.66 27.58 -5.39
N ARG A 372 -26.54 26.31 -5.81
CA ARG A 372 -27.02 25.84 -7.13
C ARG A 372 -28.40 25.24 -7.04
N SER A 373 -29.14 25.21 -8.17
CA SER A 373 -30.41 24.49 -8.30
C SER A 373 -30.19 22.97 -8.14
N ASP A 374 -29.17 22.41 -8.82
CA ASP A 374 -28.69 21.07 -8.59
C ASP A 374 -27.55 21.12 -7.55
N LYS A 375 -27.82 20.59 -6.37
CA LYS A 375 -26.90 20.59 -5.23
C LYS A 375 -25.90 19.42 -5.25
N ARG A 376 -25.91 18.57 -6.30
CA ARG A 376 -24.93 17.51 -6.46
C ARG A 376 -23.52 18.08 -6.56
N PRO A 377 -22.58 17.54 -5.80
CA PRO A 377 -21.20 17.98 -5.83
C PRO A 377 -20.52 17.70 -7.18
N MET A 378 -19.58 18.57 -7.56
CA MET A 378 -18.72 18.42 -8.72
C MET A 378 -17.26 18.77 -8.36
N LEU A 379 -16.30 18.40 -9.21
CA LEU A 379 -14.86 18.59 -8.95
C LEU A 379 -14.50 20.04 -8.62
N SER A 380 -15.16 21.02 -9.23
CA SER A 380 -14.95 22.45 -8.93
C SER A 380 -15.32 22.86 -7.49
N ASP A 381 -16.07 22.04 -6.75
CA ASP A 381 -16.44 22.31 -5.36
C ASP A 381 -15.31 21.98 -4.37
N LEU A 382 -14.24 21.35 -4.85
CA LEU A 382 -12.99 21.15 -4.15
C LEU A 382 -12.08 22.42 -4.17
N ARG A 383 -12.62 23.60 -4.27
CA ARG A 383 -11.98 24.89 -4.61
C ARG A 383 -10.69 25.25 -3.85
N GLU A 384 -10.55 24.86 -2.60
CA GLU A 384 -9.31 25.06 -1.83
C GLU A 384 -8.32 23.91 -2.02
N SER A 385 -8.70 22.89 -2.78
CA SER A 385 -8.04 21.59 -2.92
C SER A 385 -7.86 21.18 -4.39
N GLY A 386 -7.72 22.12 -5.33
CA GLY A 386 -7.51 21.80 -6.76
C GLY A 386 -6.31 20.88 -7.01
N ALA A 387 -5.29 20.96 -6.16
CA ALA A 387 -4.15 20.05 -6.23
C ALA A 387 -4.52 18.62 -5.85
N ILE A 388 -5.40 18.41 -4.86
CA ILE A 388 -5.81 17.06 -4.45
C ILE A 388 -6.65 16.37 -5.53
N GLU A 389 -7.40 17.15 -6.33
CA GLU A 389 -8.07 16.62 -7.51
C GLU A 389 -7.07 16.06 -8.51
N GLN A 390 -5.91 16.71 -8.71
CA GLN A 390 -4.88 16.25 -9.64
C GLN A 390 -4.14 15.02 -9.10
N ASP A 391 -3.79 15.00 -7.82
CA ASP A 391 -3.01 13.95 -7.17
C ASP A 391 -3.82 12.68 -6.92
N ALA A 392 -5.12 12.80 -6.58
CA ALA A 392 -6.00 11.66 -6.33
C ALA A 392 -6.20 10.81 -7.60
N ASP A 393 -6.21 9.49 -7.43
CA ASP A 393 -6.53 8.55 -8.50
C ASP A 393 -8.03 8.39 -8.66
N ILE A 394 -8.77 8.43 -7.55
CA ILE A 394 -10.22 8.35 -7.50
C ILE A 394 -10.74 9.49 -6.64
N VAL A 395 -11.81 10.14 -7.10
CA VAL A 395 -12.57 11.16 -6.35
C VAL A 395 -14.03 10.72 -6.28
N MET A 396 -14.52 10.55 -5.06
CA MET A 396 -15.89 10.18 -4.75
C MET A 396 -16.58 11.30 -3.97
N PHE A 397 -17.79 11.62 -4.35
CA PHE A 397 -18.66 12.52 -3.60
C PHE A 397 -19.84 11.75 -3.00
N LEU A 398 -20.20 12.08 -1.76
CA LEU A 398 -21.47 11.64 -1.19
C LEU A 398 -22.50 12.76 -1.26
N TYR A 399 -23.68 12.41 -1.72
CA TYR A 399 -24.81 13.27 -1.81
C TYR A 399 -26.07 12.56 -1.30
N ARG A 400 -26.92 13.30 -0.59
CA ARG A 400 -28.22 12.85 -0.14
C ARG A 400 -29.23 13.93 -0.41
N ASP A 401 -30.23 13.61 -1.25
CA ASP A 401 -31.27 14.56 -1.63
C ASP A 401 -32.21 14.86 -0.47
N ASP A 402 -32.54 13.87 0.36
CA ASP A 402 -33.34 13.97 1.57
C ASP A 402 -32.83 14.98 2.61
N TYR A 403 -31.55 15.30 2.57
CA TYR A 403 -30.95 16.31 3.45
C TYR A 403 -31.38 17.75 3.08
N TYR A 404 -31.70 17.97 1.81
CA TYR A 404 -32.06 19.29 1.29
C TYR A 404 -33.57 19.44 0.96
N ASN A 405 -34.18 18.32 0.60
CA ASN A 405 -35.55 18.26 0.11
C ASN A 405 -36.32 17.22 0.92
N ASP A 406 -37.34 17.67 1.66
CA ASP A 406 -38.19 16.80 2.49
C ASP A 406 -39.25 16.15 1.58
N SER A 407 -38.84 15.30 0.66
CA SER A 407 -39.74 14.56 -0.24
C SER A 407 -39.80 13.09 0.16
N ASP A 408 -41.02 12.55 0.29
CA ASP A 408 -41.27 11.15 0.69
C ASP A 408 -40.73 10.12 -0.32
N GLU A 409 -40.46 10.54 -1.57
CA GLU A 409 -40.05 9.61 -2.64
C GLU A 409 -38.60 9.13 -2.57
N ASN A 410 -37.69 9.93 -1.96
CA ASN A 410 -36.24 9.63 -1.92
C ASN A 410 -35.70 9.48 -0.49
N HIS A 411 -36.54 9.04 0.43
CA HIS A 411 -36.15 8.94 1.84
C HIS A 411 -35.02 7.91 2.03
N ASN A 412 -33.91 8.36 2.66
CA ASN A 412 -32.72 7.54 2.92
C ASN A 412 -31.94 7.06 1.67
N LEU A 413 -32.20 7.63 0.49
CA LEU A 413 -31.36 7.36 -0.68
C LEU A 413 -30.10 8.23 -0.63
N ALA A 414 -28.97 7.61 -0.86
CA ALA A 414 -27.68 8.28 -0.97
C ALA A 414 -27.04 7.98 -2.33
N GLU A 415 -26.33 8.94 -2.86
CA GLU A 415 -25.56 8.80 -4.09
C GLU A 415 -24.05 8.85 -3.77
N CYS A 416 -23.30 7.83 -4.22
CA CYS A 416 -21.86 7.87 -4.31
C CYS A 416 -21.48 8.23 -5.75
N ILE A 417 -21.08 9.50 -5.97
CA ILE A 417 -20.74 10.04 -7.29
C ILE A 417 -19.24 9.87 -7.49
N ILE A 418 -18.84 8.97 -8.39
CA ILE A 418 -17.44 8.77 -8.76
C ILE A 418 -17.13 9.78 -9.86
N ALA A 419 -16.59 10.94 -9.46
CA ALA A 419 -16.35 12.08 -10.35
C ALA A 419 -14.98 12.01 -11.07
N LYS A 420 -14.04 11.24 -10.52
CA LYS A 420 -12.75 10.94 -11.16
C LYS A 420 -12.39 9.49 -10.88
N ASN A 421 -11.95 8.76 -11.91
CA ASN A 421 -11.44 7.40 -11.79
C ASN A 421 -10.35 7.17 -12.84
N ARG A 422 -9.10 6.98 -12.39
CA ARG A 422 -7.97 6.69 -13.30
C ARG A 422 -7.98 5.26 -13.83
N HIS A 423 -8.75 4.37 -13.20
CA HIS A 423 -8.80 2.95 -13.53
C HIS A 423 -10.03 2.57 -14.36
N GLY A 424 -10.95 3.52 -14.62
CA GLY A 424 -12.18 3.22 -15.32
C GLY A 424 -13.06 4.44 -15.56
N GLU A 425 -14.35 4.20 -15.74
CA GLU A 425 -15.34 5.22 -16.02
C GLU A 425 -15.82 5.94 -14.76
N THR A 426 -16.30 7.17 -14.94
CA THR A 426 -17.02 7.92 -13.91
C THR A 426 -18.50 7.51 -13.92
N ARG A 427 -19.09 7.34 -12.75
CA ARG A 427 -20.50 6.96 -12.62
C ARG A 427 -21.05 7.32 -11.25
N THR A 428 -22.38 7.33 -11.12
CA THR A 428 -23.07 7.47 -9.85
C THR A 428 -23.60 6.11 -9.40
N VAL A 429 -23.39 5.78 -8.14
CA VAL A 429 -23.88 4.57 -7.48
C VAL A 429 -24.89 4.97 -6.42
N GLU A 430 -26.09 4.40 -6.50
CA GLU A 430 -27.14 4.61 -5.50
C GLU A 430 -26.95 3.64 -4.33
N LEU A 431 -27.14 4.15 -3.12
CA LEU A 431 -26.96 3.43 -1.87
C LEU A 431 -28.12 3.71 -0.91
N GLN A 432 -28.40 2.79 -0.02
CA GLN A 432 -29.33 3.01 1.08
C GLN A 432 -28.56 3.58 2.29
N TRP A 433 -29.01 4.73 2.80
CA TRP A 433 -28.57 5.26 4.08
C TRP A 433 -29.44 4.74 5.21
N LEU A 434 -28.82 4.26 6.29
CA LEU A 434 -29.49 3.76 7.50
C LEU A 434 -29.13 4.70 8.68
N PRO A 435 -29.90 5.76 8.91
CA PRO A 435 -29.56 6.84 9.85
C PRO A 435 -29.47 6.34 11.30
N GLU A 436 -30.29 5.36 11.69
CA GLU A 436 -30.30 4.80 13.04
C GLU A 436 -28.94 4.15 13.37
N TYR A 437 -28.33 3.49 12.39
CA TYR A 437 -27.08 2.74 12.55
C TYR A 437 -25.87 3.49 12.01
N THR A 438 -26.10 4.71 11.47
CA THR A 438 -25.05 5.52 10.83
C THR A 438 -24.25 4.77 9.78
N THR A 439 -24.89 3.95 8.96
CA THR A 439 -24.24 3.04 8.01
C THR A 439 -24.90 3.14 6.62
N PHE A 440 -24.15 2.72 5.59
CA PHE A 440 -24.62 2.60 4.22
C PHE A 440 -24.72 1.12 3.83
N SER A 441 -25.66 0.80 2.95
CA SER A 441 -25.79 -0.53 2.34
C SER A 441 -26.06 -0.42 0.85
N SER A 442 -25.76 -1.47 0.11
CA SER A 442 -26.15 -1.57 -1.30
C SER A 442 -27.65 -1.76 -1.42
N ILE A 443 -28.21 -1.25 -2.52
CA ILE A 443 -29.62 -1.44 -2.86
C ILE A 443 -29.77 -2.79 -3.58
N ASP A 444 -30.58 -3.68 -3.06
CA ASP A 444 -30.88 -4.97 -3.72
C ASP A 444 -31.85 -4.74 -4.90
N ARG A 445 -31.31 -4.73 -6.13
CA ARG A 445 -32.08 -4.55 -7.36
C ARG A 445 -32.72 -5.84 -7.88
N ARG A 446 -32.50 -7.00 -7.25
CA ARG A 446 -33.00 -8.30 -7.72
C ARG A 446 -34.52 -8.46 -7.57
N HIS A 447 -35.20 -7.57 -6.83
CA HIS A 447 -36.64 -7.60 -6.59
C HIS A 447 -37.44 -6.50 -7.29
N SER A 448 -36.83 -5.66 -8.17
CA SER A 448 -37.53 -4.59 -8.88
C SER A 448 -38.04 -4.94 -10.29
N GLU A 449 -37.94 -6.22 -10.70
CA GLU A 449 -38.55 -6.72 -11.94
C GLU A 449 -39.76 -7.61 -11.62
N TYR A 450 -40.84 -6.99 -11.10
CA TYR A 450 -42.19 -7.55 -11.15
C TYR A 450 -43.23 -6.43 -11.28
#